data_cdd457d42981a7fb31a1b1fdf5fa2766
#
_entry.id   cdd457d42981a7fb31a1b1fdf5fa2766
#
_cell.length_a   1.000
_cell.length_b   1.000
_cell.length_c   1.000
_cell.angle_alpha   90.00
_cell.angle_beta   90.00
_cell.angle_gamma   90.00
#
_symmetry.space_group_name_H-M   'P 1'
#
loop_
_entity.id
_entity.type
_entity.pdbx_description
1 polymer ?
#
loop_
_entity_poly.entity_id
_entity_poly.type
_entity_poly.pdbx_seq_one_letter_code
_entity_poly.pdbx_strand_id
1 'polypeptide(L)'
;MQVNCRFLLVFALSSLVPVSSHAQAEVKEIITRPGVTIRFVYAKAENPVASAVLFQGGGGNIGIFNNGSMRDENFLSGGARRFNQNGISVVIPDVPSDRRTLNDFRNTPEHAQDNAALIEFLRQQSKVPVWAIGTSNGSLSAAAASTQLKEKGPDGLVLTSTVTEAPAAAAHSVKLAPLGEVKVPVLLVHHKLDGCRVTPYDAMPGLVAALKSAKKVELIPVEGGSPAGNPCYTGYHQFLGIEAAVTKEIADWIKRYQSRPGQ
;
A
#
# COMPACT_ATOMS: atom_id res chain seq x y z
N MET A 1 47.03 -57.50 35.79
CA MET A 1 46.45 -57.10 34.51
C MET A 1 45.34 -56.08 34.79
N GLN A 2 45.65 -54.77 34.62
CA GLN A 2 44.63 -53.70 34.81
C GLN A 2 44.20 -53.29 33.41
N VAL A 3 42.91 -53.38 33.13
CA VAL A 3 42.25 -52.95 31.90
C VAL A 3 41.71 -51.53 32.12
N ASN A 4 42.34 -50.51 31.50
CA ASN A 4 41.84 -49.15 31.50
C ASN A 4 40.78 -48.98 30.42
N CYS A 5 39.51 -48.81 30.81
CA CYS A 5 38.44 -48.47 29.93
C CYS A 5 38.35 -46.94 29.77
N ARG A 6 38.76 -46.38 28.64
CA ARG A 6 38.60 -44.97 28.29
C ARG A 6 37.23 -44.76 27.67
N PHE A 7 36.32 -44.07 28.38
CA PHE A 7 35.07 -43.56 27.84
C PHE A 7 35.35 -42.32 26.94
N LEU A 8 35.09 -42.45 25.63
CA LEU A 8 35.02 -41.30 24.74
C LEU A 8 33.61 -40.65 24.91
N LEU A 9 33.56 -39.43 25.44
CA LEU A 9 32.38 -38.58 25.34
C LEU A 9 32.34 -37.94 23.94
N VAL A 10 31.34 -38.34 23.15
CA VAL A 10 31.03 -37.67 21.89
C VAL A 10 30.07 -36.53 22.20
N PHE A 11 30.56 -35.29 22.11
CA PHE A 11 29.71 -34.08 22.14
C PHE A 11 29.03 -33.92 20.77
N ALA A 12 27.73 -34.18 20.71
CA ALA A 12 26.90 -33.85 19.60
C ALA A 12 26.63 -32.32 19.61
N LEU A 13 27.29 -31.56 18.73
CA LEU A 13 26.91 -30.18 18.45
C LEU A 13 25.59 -30.17 17.69
N SER A 14 24.48 -29.88 18.37
CA SER A 14 23.21 -29.57 17.75
C SER A 14 23.30 -28.18 17.12
N SER A 15 23.48 -28.11 15.81
CA SER A 15 23.36 -26.88 15.03
C SER A 15 21.90 -26.43 15.02
N LEU A 16 21.57 -25.43 15.81
CA LEU A 16 20.32 -24.67 15.71
C LEU A 16 20.29 -23.96 14.37
N VAL A 17 19.60 -24.52 13.38
CA VAL A 17 19.26 -23.85 12.14
C VAL A 17 18.22 -22.76 12.50
N PRO A 18 18.49 -21.47 12.26
CA PRO A 18 17.48 -20.45 12.49
C PRO A 18 16.32 -20.72 11.54
N VAL A 19 15.15 -21.04 12.08
CA VAL A 19 13.90 -21.07 11.35
C VAL A 19 13.58 -19.63 10.98
N SER A 20 13.81 -19.25 9.73
CA SER A 20 13.35 -17.97 9.19
C SER A 20 11.83 -17.93 9.31
N SER A 21 11.33 -17.23 10.29
CA SER A 21 9.90 -16.93 10.44
C SER A 21 9.51 -16.03 9.26
N HIS A 22 8.98 -16.62 8.21
CA HIS A 22 8.35 -15.86 7.15
C HIS A 22 7.15 -15.15 7.78
N ALA A 23 7.15 -13.82 7.72
CA ALA A 23 6.05 -13.02 8.22
C ALA A 23 4.74 -13.49 7.57
N GLN A 24 3.90 -14.15 8.37
CA GLN A 24 2.64 -14.72 7.90
C GLN A 24 1.62 -13.59 7.77
N ALA A 25 0.93 -13.54 6.64
CA ALA A 25 -0.20 -12.66 6.44
C ALA A 25 -1.37 -13.14 7.31
N GLU A 26 -1.95 -12.25 8.10
CA GLU A 26 -3.07 -12.53 9.00
C GLU A 26 -4.33 -11.81 8.51
N VAL A 27 -5.47 -12.51 8.54
CA VAL A 27 -6.76 -11.86 8.30
C VAL A 27 -7.26 -11.30 9.62
N LYS A 28 -7.59 -10.02 9.62
CA LYS A 28 -8.14 -9.31 10.77
C LYS A 28 -9.43 -8.59 10.40
N GLU A 29 -10.20 -8.26 11.41
CA GLU A 29 -11.41 -7.44 11.28
C GLU A 29 -11.47 -6.47 12.46
N ILE A 30 -11.78 -5.21 12.19
CA ILE A 30 -11.93 -4.16 13.20
C ILE A 30 -13.22 -3.39 12.99
N ILE A 31 -13.80 -2.89 14.07
CA ILE A 31 -14.91 -1.93 14.04
C ILE A 31 -14.34 -0.57 13.65
N THR A 32 -14.87 0.04 12.60
CA THR A 32 -14.42 1.36 12.09
C THR A 32 -15.43 2.46 12.34
N ARG A 33 -16.71 2.10 12.34
CA ARG A 33 -17.86 2.96 12.64
C ARG A 33 -18.91 2.17 13.44
N PRO A 34 -19.88 2.79 14.13
CA PRO A 34 -20.94 2.07 14.84
C PRO A 34 -21.63 1.04 13.93
N GLY A 35 -21.52 -0.24 14.30
CA GLY A 35 -22.10 -1.36 13.55
C GLY A 35 -21.41 -1.71 12.22
N VAL A 36 -20.28 -1.09 11.89
CA VAL A 36 -19.54 -1.32 10.64
C VAL A 36 -18.16 -1.83 10.94
N THR A 37 -17.76 -2.93 10.27
CA THR A 37 -16.44 -3.51 10.35
C THR A 37 -15.73 -3.43 9.01
N ILE A 38 -14.39 -3.48 9.05
CA ILE A 38 -13.55 -3.73 7.89
C ILE A 38 -12.70 -4.96 8.13
N ARG A 39 -12.78 -5.88 7.19
CA ARG A 39 -11.88 -7.03 7.07
C ARG A 39 -10.67 -6.64 6.26
N PHE A 40 -9.48 -7.08 6.67
CA PHE A 40 -8.24 -6.76 5.97
C PHE A 40 -7.19 -7.87 6.15
N VAL A 41 -6.25 -7.93 5.22
CA VAL A 41 -5.02 -8.70 5.37
C VAL A 41 -3.98 -7.80 6.03
N TYR A 42 -3.41 -8.23 7.14
CA TYR A 42 -2.24 -7.62 7.77
C TYR A 42 -1.01 -8.47 7.51
N ALA A 43 -0.01 -7.92 6.87
CA ALA A 43 1.26 -8.57 6.63
C ALA A 43 2.38 -7.75 7.27
N LYS A 44 2.97 -8.29 8.34
CA LYS A 44 4.03 -7.64 9.13
C LYS A 44 5.39 -7.92 8.51
N ALA A 45 6.19 -6.88 8.29
CA ALA A 45 7.61 -7.02 7.99
C ALA A 45 8.39 -7.41 9.26
N GLU A 46 9.47 -8.13 9.12
CA GLU A 46 10.30 -8.60 10.25
C GLU A 46 10.90 -7.42 11.03
N ASN A 47 11.52 -6.48 10.31
CA ASN A 47 12.08 -5.24 10.88
C ASN A 47 11.48 -4.04 10.12
N PRO A 48 10.26 -3.60 10.48
CA PRO A 48 9.58 -2.57 9.72
C PRO A 48 10.26 -1.21 9.89
N VAL A 49 10.53 -0.57 8.77
CA VAL A 49 10.97 0.84 8.70
C VAL A 49 9.80 1.78 8.43
N ALA A 50 8.73 1.25 7.86
CA ALA A 50 7.46 1.93 7.63
C ALA A 50 6.30 0.94 7.69
N SER A 51 5.09 1.47 7.80
CA SER A 51 3.85 0.73 7.57
C SER A 51 3.04 1.43 6.48
N ALA A 52 2.14 0.69 5.80
CA ALA A 52 1.30 1.28 4.78
C ALA A 52 -0.11 0.66 4.73
N VAL A 53 -1.12 1.50 4.45
CA VAL A 53 -2.42 1.04 3.98
C VAL A 53 -2.38 1.02 2.46
N LEU A 54 -2.63 -0.14 1.85
CA LEU A 54 -2.61 -0.35 0.41
C LEU A 54 -4.03 -0.29 -0.15
N PHE A 55 -4.39 0.83 -0.74
CA PHE A 55 -5.70 1.07 -1.34
C PHE A 55 -5.71 0.60 -2.79
N GLN A 56 -6.38 -0.53 -3.02
CA GLN A 56 -6.45 -1.05 -4.38
C GLN A 56 -7.47 -0.32 -5.25
N GLY A 57 -7.31 -0.50 -6.57
CA GLY A 57 -8.17 0.06 -7.62
C GLY A 57 -9.53 -0.62 -7.73
N GLY A 58 -10.18 -0.42 -8.88
CA GLY A 58 -11.50 -0.98 -9.17
C GLY A 58 -12.55 -0.57 -8.16
N GLY A 59 -13.46 -1.47 -7.85
CA GLY A 59 -14.51 -1.27 -6.83
C GLY A 59 -14.04 -1.36 -5.39
N GLY A 60 -12.81 -1.78 -5.13
CA GLY A 60 -12.23 -1.94 -3.79
C GLY A 60 -12.61 -3.24 -3.07
N ASN A 61 -13.55 -4.02 -3.61
CA ASN A 61 -13.98 -5.29 -3.03
C ASN A 61 -13.06 -6.45 -3.47
N ILE A 62 -12.02 -6.71 -2.69
CA ILE A 62 -11.00 -7.71 -3.03
C ILE A 62 -11.40 -9.15 -2.68
N GLY A 63 -12.40 -9.32 -1.82
CA GLY A 63 -12.92 -10.63 -1.43
C GLY A 63 -11.88 -11.47 -0.69
N ILE A 64 -11.55 -11.07 0.54
CA ILE A 64 -10.56 -11.75 1.38
C ILE A 64 -11.13 -13.06 1.92
N PHE A 65 -10.45 -14.19 1.65
CA PHE A 65 -10.75 -15.49 2.24
C PHE A 65 -10.11 -15.67 3.61
N ASN A 66 -10.55 -16.67 4.39
CA ASN A 66 -10.06 -16.89 5.76
C ASN A 66 -8.57 -17.26 5.81
N ASN A 67 -8.00 -17.79 4.76
CA ASN A 67 -6.57 -18.09 4.64
C ASN A 67 -5.72 -16.90 4.21
N GLY A 68 -6.33 -15.72 4.02
CA GLY A 68 -5.64 -14.49 3.59
C GLY A 68 -5.45 -14.36 2.07
N SER A 69 -5.86 -15.34 1.27
CA SER A 69 -5.92 -15.15 -0.18
C SER A 69 -7.06 -14.21 -0.56
N MET A 70 -6.97 -13.61 -1.72
CA MET A 70 -7.94 -12.63 -2.22
C MET A 70 -8.48 -13.10 -3.57
N ARG A 71 -9.76 -12.83 -3.84
CA ARG A 71 -10.38 -13.15 -5.13
C ARG A 71 -9.82 -12.29 -6.25
N ASP A 72 -9.66 -10.99 -5.96
CA ASP A 72 -9.20 -9.99 -6.93
C ASP A 72 -7.86 -9.39 -6.46
N GLU A 73 -6.76 -9.86 -7.06
CA GLU A 73 -5.43 -9.34 -6.80
C GLU A 73 -4.97 -8.40 -7.91
N ASN A 74 -4.31 -7.32 -7.53
CA ASN A 74 -3.68 -6.39 -8.43
C ASN A 74 -2.26 -6.01 -7.94
N PHE A 75 -1.65 -4.99 -8.52
CA PHE A 75 -0.31 -4.53 -8.14
C PHE A 75 -0.13 -4.36 -6.63
N LEU A 76 -1.09 -3.71 -5.95
CA LEU A 76 -0.98 -3.47 -4.51
C LEU A 76 -1.47 -4.66 -3.68
N SER A 77 -2.67 -5.19 -3.94
CA SER A 77 -3.22 -6.28 -3.12
C SER A 77 -2.40 -7.56 -3.23
N GLY A 78 -1.90 -7.91 -4.42
CA GLY A 78 -0.92 -8.98 -4.60
C GLY A 78 0.51 -8.63 -4.16
N GLY A 79 0.71 -7.43 -3.64
CA GLY A 79 2.03 -6.86 -3.31
C GLY A 79 2.54 -7.08 -1.89
N ALA A 80 1.73 -7.62 -0.97
CA ALA A 80 2.08 -7.71 0.45
C ALA A 80 3.48 -8.24 0.71
N ARG A 81 3.82 -9.38 0.11
CA ARG A 81 5.14 -9.99 0.25
C ARG A 81 6.27 -9.08 -0.27
N ARG A 82 6.05 -8.40 -1.41
CA ARG A 82 7.04 -7.50 -2.00
C ARG A 82 7.32 -6.30 -1.08
N PHE A 83 6.28 -5.71 -0.48
CA PHE A 83 6.44 -4.64 0.50
C PHE A 83 7.16 -5.13 1.76
N ASN A 84 6.79 -6.30 2.30
CA ASN A 84 7.43 -6.86 3.50
C ASN A 84 8.92 -7.15 3.30
N GLN A 85 9.29 -7.71 2.15
CA GLN A 85 10.70 -7.94 1.78
C GLN A 85 11.51 -6.64 1.72
N ASN A 86 10.83 -5.52 1.53
CA ASN A 86 11.42 -4.18 1.54
C ASN A 86 11.24 -3.46 2.88
N GLY A 87 10.86 -4.14 3.96
CA GLY A 87 10.76 -3.58 5.31
C GLY A 87 9.52 -2.71 5.53
N ILE A 88 8.46 -2.90 4.77
CA ILE A 88 7.19 -2.19 4.94
C ILE A 88 6.11 -3.17 5.37
N SER A 89 5.57 -2.99 6.59
CA SER A 89 4.38 -3.70 7.04
C SER A 89 3.14 -3.14 6.35
N VAL A 90 2.21 -4.00 5.93
CA VAL A 90 1.06 -3.52 5.16
C VAL A 90 -0.28 -4.02 5.69
N VAL A 91 -1.30 -3.18 5.52
CA VAL A 91 -2.72 -3.51 5.63
C VAL A 91 -3.34 -3.38 4.25
N ILE A 92 -4.07 -4.42 3.83
CA ILE A 92 -4.81 -4.46 2.56
C ILE A 92 -6.28 -4.61 2.91
N PRO A 93 -7.08 -3.51 2.91
CA PRO A 93 -8.47 -3.55 3.32
C PRO A 93 -9.39 -4.07 2.21
N ASP A 94 -10.43 -4.80 2.60
CA ASP A 94 -11.64 -5.00 1.81
C ASP A 94 -12.60 -3.82 1.99
N VAL A 95 -13.74 -3.86 1.35
CA VAL A 95 -14.80 -2.87 1.57
C VAL A 95 -15.38 -2.99 2.99
N PRO A 96 -15.89 -1.90 3.58
CA PRO A 96 -16.60 -1.98 4.87
C PRO A 96 -17.85 -2.86 4.76
N SER A 97 -18.28 -3.45 5.87
CA SER A 97 -19.37 -4.42 5.93
C SER A 97 -20.72 -3.89 5.47
N ASP A 98 -20.92 -2.57 5.45
CA ASP A 98 -22.11 -1.89 4.96
C ASP A 98 -22.05 -1.54 3.45
N ARG A 99 -21.03 -1.98 2.74
CA ARG A 99 -20.80 -1.65 1.32
C ARG A 99 -20.49 -2.89 0.48
N ARG A 100 -20.88 -2.84 -0.79
CA ARG A 100 -20.48 -3.84 -1.79
C ARG A 100 -19.31 -3.38 -2.63
N THR A 101 -19.15 -2.07 -2.79
CA THR A 101 -18.04 -1.42 -3.51
C THR A 101 -17.72 -0.07 -2.86
N LEU A 102 -16.56 0.48 -3.18
CA LEU A 102 -16.14 1.84 -2.79
C LEU A 102 -16.47 2.89 -3.87
N ASN A 103 -17.19 2.52 -4.92
CA ASN A 103 -17.67 3.49 -5.89
C ASN A 103 -18.53 4.54 -5.17
N ASP A 104 -18.36 5.82 -5.50
CA ASP A 104 -19.03 6.97 -4.86
C ASP A 104 -18.78 7.12 -3.34
N PHE A 105 -17.93 6.27 -2.74
CA PHE A 105 -17.69 6.27 -1.31
C PHE A 105 -16.29 6.76 -0.91
N ARG A 106 -15.30 6.63 -1.81
CA ARG A 106 -13.86 6.85 -1.50
C ARG A 106 -13.53 8.25 -0.97
N ASN A 107 -14.35 9.25 -1.30
CA ASN A 107 -14.12 10.64 -0.88
C ASN A 107 -15.11 11.12 0.20
N THR A 108 -15.82 10.20 0.86
CA THR A 108 -16.76 10.53 1.93
C THR A 108 -16.08 10.60 3.30
N PRO A 109 -16.65 11.37 4.25
CA PRO A 109 -16.15 11.40 5.63
C PRO A 109 -16.20 10.02 6.32
N GLU A 110 -17.17 9.18 5.98
CA GLU A 110 -17.30 7.83 6.52
C GLU A 110 -16.14 6.95 6.07
N HIS A 111 -15.74 7.01 4.80
CA HIS A 111 -14.56 6.30 4.31
C HIS A 111 -13.27 6.84 4.94
N ALA A 112 -13.18 8.14 5.16
CA ALA A 112 -12.05 8.71 5.89
C ALA A 112 -11.98 8.19 7.33
N GLN A 113 -13.12 8.05 8.02
CA GLN A 113 -13.18 7.44 9.36
C GLN A 113 -12.74 5.97 9.35
N ASP A 114 -13.17 5.20 8.36
CA ASP A 114 -12.72 3.81 8.16
C ASP A 114 -11.19 3.75 7.99
N ASN A 115 -10.64 4.63 7.16
CA ASN A 115 -9.19 4.71 6.91
C ASN A 115 -8.41 5.16 8.16
N ALA A 116 -8.97 6.05 8.98
CA ALA A 116 -8.37 6.45 10.25
C ALA A 116 -8.20 5.25 11.20
N ALA A 117 -9.18 4.35 11.27
CA ALA A 117 -9.09 3.14 12.10
C ALA A 117 -7.99 2.19 11.61
N LEU A 118 -7.80 2.04 10.30
CA LEU A 118 -6.72 1.23 9.73
C LEU A 118 -5.33 1.84 9.99
N ILE A 119 -5.20 3.16 9.86
CA ILE A 119 -3.96 3.89 10.17
C ILE A 119 -3.63 3.76 11.65
N GLU A 120 -4.62 3.93 12.53
CA GLU A 120 -4.44 3.76 13.98
C GLU A 120 -4.05 2.33 14.34
N PHE A 121 -4.68 1.33 13.73
CA PHE A 121 -4.26 -0.06 13.88
C PHE A 121 -2.76 -0.24 13.58
N LEU A 122 -2.27 0.30 12.44
CA LEU A 122 -0.85 0.20 12.09
C LEU A 122 0.06 0.92 13.09
N ARG A 123 -0.33 2.09 13.59
CA ARG A 123 0.40 2.84 14.62
C ARG A 123 0.53 2.07 15.93
N GLN A 124 -0.48 1.26 16.26
CA GLN A 124 -0.45 0.38 17.44
C GLN A 124 0.48 -0.82 17.24
N GLN A 125 0.65 -1.31 16.00
CA GLN A 125 1.54 -2.44 15.71
C GLN A 125 3.02 -2.07 15.74
N SER A 126 3.36 -0.83 15.37
CA SER A 126 4.76 -0.36 15.28
C SER A 126 4.85 1.16 15.38
N LYS A 127 5.96 1.66 15.93
CA LYS A 127 6.25 3.11 16.07
C LYS A 127 6.96 3.68 14.83
N VAL A 128 6.66 3.15 13.66
CA VAL A 128 7.19 3.64 12.38
C VAL A 128 6.13 4.47 11.64
N PRO A 129 6.53 5.36 10.72
CA PRO A 129 5.59 6.16 9.93
C PRO A 129 4.62 5.30 9.13
N VAL A 130 3.37 5.77 8.99
CA VAL A 130 2.30 5.09 8.24
C VAL A 130 2.02 5.83 6.94
N TRP A 131 2.11 5.12 5.83
CA TRP A 131 1.90 5.64 4.48
C TRP A 131 0.53 5.24 3.95
N ALA A 132 -0.08 6.11 3.16
CA ALA A 132 -1.22 5.76 2.30
C ALA A 132 -0.69 5.51 0.89
N ILE A 133 -0.88 4.31 0.37
CA ILE A 133 -0.46 3.93 -0.98
C ILE A 133 -1.70 3.54 -1.78
N GLY A 134 -2.01 4.26 -2.84
CA GLY A 134 -3.20 4.00 -3.66
C GLY A 134 -2.87 3.80 -5.14
N THR A 135 -3.51 2.80 -5.77
CA THR A 135 -3.40 2.55 -7.21
C THR A 135 -4.75 2.74 -7.90
N SER A 136 -4.76 3.30 -9.11
CA SER A 136 -6.00 3.48 -9.89
C SER A 136 -7.08 4.19 -9.04
N ASN A 137 -8.30 3.67 -8.96
CA ASN A 137 -9.34 4.21 -8.06
C ASN A 137 -8.90 4.25 -6.58
N GLY A 138 -7.95 3.42 -6.14
CA GLY A 138 -7.38 3.49 -4.80
C GLY A 138 -6.63 4.80 -4.51
N SER A 139 -6.18 5.52 -5.54
CA SER A 139 -5.58 6.84 -5.40
C SER A 139 -6.53 7.87 -4.79
N LEU A 140 -7.86 7.73 -5.03
CA LEU A 140 -8.87 8.58 -4.42
C LEU A 140 -8.96 8.34 -2.90
N SER A 141 -8.93 7.07 -2.47
CA SER A 141 -8.93 6.73 -1.04
C SER A 141 -7.69 7.25 -0.32
N ALA A 142 -6.50 7.07 -0.93
CA ALA A 142 -5.24 7.53 -0.36
C ALA A 142 -5.17 9.08 -0.27
N ALA A 143 -5.62 9.78 -1.32
CA ALA A 143 -5.68 11.24 -1.32
C ALA A 143 -6.71 11.77 -0.30
N ALA A 144 -7.90 11.16 -0.23
CA ALA A 144 -8.92 11.51 0.75
C ALA A 144 -8.43 11.32 2.19
N ALA A 145 -7.76 10.19 2.50
CA ALA A 145 -7.14 9.97 3.81
C ALA A 145 -6.11 11.05 4.15
N SER A 146 -5.30 11.47 3.18
CA SER A 146 -4.25 12.48 3.38
C SER A 146 -4.77 13.92 3.55
N THR A 147 -5.98 14.21 3.07
CA THR A 147 -6.57 15.56 3.13
C THR A 147 -7.61 15.70 4.25
N GLN A 148 -8.46 14.69 4.47
CA GLN A 148 -9.58 14.77 5.40
C GLN A 148 -9.19 14.46 6.85
N LEU A 149 -8.20 13.59 7.07
CA LEU A 149 -7.84 13.12 8.42
C LEU A 149 -6.87 14.05 9.16
N LYS A 150 -6.27 15.02 8.47
CA LYS A 150 -5.33 15.97 9.06
C LYS A 150 -4.23 15.22 9.85
N GLU A 151 -4.09 15.51 11.16
CA GLU A 151 -3.08 14.91 12.03
C GLU A 151 -3.29 13.41 12.32
N LYS A 152 -4.53 12.91 12.13
CA LYS A 152 -4.83 11.48 12.20
C LYS A 152 -4.54 10.74 10.90
N GLY A 153 -4.21 11.47 9.83
CA GLY A 153 -3.92 10.95 8.52
C GLY A 153 -2.57 10.25 8.43
N PRO A 154 -2.21 9.78 7.23
CA PRO A 154 -0.93 9.14 6.99
C PRO A 154 0.22 10.15 7.07
N ASP A 155 1.43 9.65 7.35
CA ASP A 155 2.65 10.43 7.42
C ASP A 155 3.28 10.67 6.02
N GLY A 156 2.76 10.01 5.01
CA GLY A 156 3.15 10.19 3.60
C GLY A 156 2.14 9.55 2.64
N LEU A 157 2.19 9.98 1.39
CA LEU A 157 1.26 9.60 0.32
C LEU A 157 2.03 9.05 -0.88
N VAL A 158 1.59 7.89 -1.39
CA VAL A 158 2.07 7.35 -2.67
C VAL A 158 0.86 7.11 -3.57
N LEU A 159 0.91 7.66 -4.76
CA LEU A 159 -0.13 7.48 -5.78
C LEU A 159 0.48 6.79 -7.01
N THR A 160 -0.10 5.65 -7.39
CA THR A 160 0.33 4.89 -8.57
C THR A 160 -0.80 4.78 -9.57
N SER A 161 -0.50 4.83 -10.85
CA SER A 161 -1.53 4.77 -11.93
C SER A 161 -2.77 5.61 -11.56
N THR A 162 -2.53 6.87 -11.25
CA THR A 162 -3.47 7.77 -10.55
C THR A 162 -4.64 8.15 -11.44
N VAL A 163 -5.87 8.03 -10.94
CA VAL A 163 -7.07 8.48 -11.64
C VAL A 163 -7.14 10.01 -11.60
N THR A 164 -6.78 10.64 -12.72
CA THR A 164 -6.82 12.10 -12.90
C THR A 164 -7.98 12.57 -13.77
N GLU A 165 -8.52 11.69 -14.60
CA GLU A 165 -9.64 11.99 -15.47
C GLU A 165 -10.86 11.17 -15.04
N ALA A 166 -12.02 11.84 -14.96
CA ALA A 166 -13.28 11.17 -14.67
C ALA A 166 -14.01 10.88 -15.99
N PRO A 167 -14.64 9.71 -16.16
CA PRO A 167 -15.64 9.53 -17.18
C PRO A 167 -16.79 10.54 -16.96
N ALA A 168 -17.37 11.07 -18.04
CA ALA A 168 -18.41 12.10 -17.97
C ALA A 168 -19.63 11.75 -17.08
N ALA A 169 -19.84 10.46 -16.80
CA ALA A 169 -20.96 9.97 -15.97
C ALA A 169 -20.59 9.71 -14.49
N ALA A 170 -19.31 9.81 -14.11
CA ALA A 170 -18.87 9.53 -12.73
C ALA A 170 -17.73 10.50 -12.40
N ALA A 171 -18.00 11.45 -11.53
CA ALA A 171 -17.04 12.48 -11.11
C ALA A 171 -15.93 11.91 -10.18
N HIS A 172 -15.30 10.80 -10.59
CA HIS A 172 -14.28 10.13 -9.79
C HIS A 172 -12.88 10.43 -10.31
N SER A 173 -12.25 11.42 -9.72
CA SER A 173 -10.86 11.78 -9.96
C SER A 173 -10.21 12.15 -8.64
N VAL A 174 -8.92 11.94 -8.52
CA VAL A 174 -8.14 12.39 -7.36
C VAL A 174 -8.25 13.91 -7.14
N LYS A 175 -8.60 14.66 -8.20
CA LYS A 175 -8.82 16.12 -8.16
C LYS A 175 -10.04 16.53 -7.30
N LEU A 176 -10.91 15.60 -6.89
CA LEU A 176 -11.99 15.88 -5.92
C LEU A 176 -11.45 16.12 -4.50
N ALA A 177 -10.30 15.56 -4.16
CA ALA A 177 -9.62 15.87 -2.92
C ALA A 177 -8.97 17.27 -3.00
N PRO A 178 -8.93 18.05 -1.92
CA PRO A 178 -8.24 19.34 -1.87
C PRO A 178 -6.72 19.13 -1.85
N LEU A 179 -6.14 18.71 -2.98
CA LEU A 179 -4.73 18.32 -3.11
C LEU A 179 -3.75 19.41 -2.67
N GLY A 180 -4.15 20.68 -2.81
CA GLY A 180 -3.37 21.82 -2.32
C GLY A 180 -3.24 21.90 -0.81
N GLU A 181 -3.98 21.10 -0.05
CA GLU A 181 -3.91 21.02 1.42
C GLU A 181 -3.06 19.85 1.92
N VAL A 182 -2.61 18.96 1.02
CA VAL A 182 -1.70 17.86 1.38
C VAL A 182 -0.39 18.43 1.91
N LYS A 183 -0.04 18.12 3.16
CA LYS A 183 1.17 18.62 3.84
C LYS A 183 2.27 17.59 3.99
N VAL A 184 1.94 16.31 3.76
CA VAL A 184 2.89 15.20 3.86
C VAL A 184 3.72 15.05 2.58
N PRO A 185 4.85 14.33 2.61
CA PRO A 185 5.58 13.99 1.38
C PRO A 185 4.73 13.14 0.44
N VAL A 186 4.85 13.39 -0.85
CA VAL A 186 4.09 12.70 -1.89
C VAL A 186 5.02 12.11 -2.96
N LEU A 187 4.84 10.83 -3.23
CA LEU A 187 5.44 10.15 -4.37
C LEU A 187 4.36 9.81 -5.40
N LEU A 188 4.59 10.20 -6.64
CA LEU A 188 3.80 9.78 -7.79
C LEU A 188 4.61 8.74 -8.57
N VAL A 189 4.02 7.59 -8.88
CA VAL A 189 4.68 6.54 -9.67
C VAL A 189 3.74 6.17 -10.81
N HIS A 190 4.16 6.42 -12.05
CA HIS A 190 3.27 6.28 -13.17
C HIS A 190 3.99 5.74 -14.41
N HIS A 191 3.38 4.74 -15.05
CA HIS A 191 3.95 4.19 -16.27
C HIS A 191 3.73 5.15 -17.45
N LYS A 192 4.78 5.49 -18.22
CA LYS A 192 4.69 6.45 -19.33
C LYS A 192 3.70 6.02 -20.42
N LEU A 193 3.52 4.71 -20.59
CA LEU A 193 2.63 4.12 -21.58
C LEU A 193 1.36 3.53 -20.93
N ASP A 194 0.93 4.02 -19.76
CA ASP A 194 -0.36 3.63 -19.17
C ASP A 194 -1.49 3.98 -20.16
N GLY A 195 -2.11 2.95 -20.73
CA GLY A 195 -3.14 3.11 -21.77
C GLY A 195 -4.55 3.31 -21.21
N CYS A 196 -4.72 3.36 -19.89
CA CYS A 196 -6.03 3.58 -19.29
C CYS A 196 -6.44 5.07 -19.41
N ARG A 197 -7.58 5.32 -20.04
CA ARG A 197 -8.05 6.68 -20.35
C ARG A 197 -8.29 7.57 -19.12
N VAL A 198 -8.50 6.98 -17.94
CA VAL A 198 -8.73 7.74 -16.72
C VAL A 198 -7.46 8.00 -15.93
N THR A 199 -6.33 7.42 -16.36
CA THR A 199 -5.02 7.57 -15.73
C THR A 199 -3.93 7.96 -16.75
N PRO A 200 -4.13 9.01 -17.58
CA PRO A 200 -3.16 9.39 -18.60
C PRO A 200 -1.87 9.92 -17.94
N TYR A 201 -0.72 9.46 -18.42
CA TYR A 201 0.58 9.94 -17.93
C TYR A 201 0.76 11.46 -18.10
N ASP A 202 0.24 12.02 -19.20
CA ASP A 202 0.34 13.45 -19.51
C ASP A 202 -0.36 14.36 -18.48
N ALA A 203 -1.22 13.79 -17.62
CA ALA A 203 -1.82 14.53 -16.50
C ALA A 203 -0.89 14.72 -15.28
N MET A 204 0.22 13.99 -15.22
CA MET A 204 1.12 14.00 -14.06
C MET A 204 1.74 15.36 -13.75
N PRO A 205 2.20 16.19 -14.72
CA PRO A 205 2.68 17.54 -14.41
C PRO A 205 1.65 18.42 -13.71
N GLY A 206 0.38 18.33 -14.14
CA GLY A 206 -0.74 19.04 -13.50
C GLY A 206 -1.02 18.54 -12.07
N LEU A 207 -0.88 17.24 -11.85
CA LEU A 207 -1.03 16.65 -10.50
C LEU A 207 0.10 17.10 -9.56
N VAL A 208 1.35 17.13 -10.04
CA VAL A 208 2.49 17.68 -9.29
C VAL A 208 2.22 19.14 -8.89
N ALA A 209 1.75 19.97 -9.82
CA ALA A 209 1.45 21.38 -9.57
C ALA A 209 0.29 21.58 -8.56
N ALA A 210 -0.68 20.65 -8.52
CA ALA A 210 -1.79 20.70 -7.57
C ALA A 210 -1.37 20.43 -6.12
N LEU A 211 -0.28 19.69 -5.90
CA LEU A 211 0.26 19.30 -4.58
C LEU A 211 1.16 20.38 -3.96
N LYS A 212 0.78 21.66 -4.10
CA LYS A 212 1.61 22.84 -3.79
C LYS A 212 2.03 22.99 -2.32
N SER A 213 1.29 22.39 -1.38
CA SER A 213 1.61 22.46 0.07
C SER A 213 2.33 21.22 0.59
N ALA A 214 2.54 20.21 -0.24
CA ALA A 214 3.23 18.99 0.16
C ALA A 214 4.70 19.30 0.51
N LYS A 215 5.20 18.68 1.59
CA LYS A 215 6.59 18.84 2.03
C LYS A 215 7.60 18.48 0.94
N LYS A 216 7.26 17.53 0.11
CA LYS A 216 8.00 17.10 -1.07
C LYS A 216 7.03 16.46 -2.04
N VAL A 217 7.22 16.70 -3.34
CA VAL A 217 6.57 15.97 -4.42
C VAL A 217 7.67 15.43 -5.34
N GLU A 218 7.59 14.15 -5.66
CA GLU A 218 8.46 13.51 -6.65
C GLU A 218 7.62 12.66 -7.59
N LEU A 219 7.93 12.71 -8.88
CA LEU A 219 7.35 11.85 -9.91
C LEU A 219 8.41 10.87 -10.40
N ILE A 220 8.14 9.59 -10.29
CA ILE A 220 8.93 8.51 -10.88
C ILE A 220 8.21 8.04 -12.15
N PRO A 221 8.71 8.39 -13.33
CA PRO A 221 8.23 7.84 -14.59
C PRO A 221 8.70 6.40 -14.74
N VAL A 222 7.77 5.47 -14.98
CA VAL A 222 8.06 4.04 -15.12
C VAL A 222 8.06 3.66 -16.59
N GLU A 223 9.01 2.81 -16.97
CA GLU A 223 9.14 2.20 -18.30
C GLU A 223 9.36 0.68 -18.15
N GLY A 224 9.19 -0.06 -19.24
CA GLY A 224 9.34 -1.52 -19.26
C GLY A 224 8.06 -2.28 -18.94
N GLY A 225 8.17 -3.55 -18.64
CA GLY A 225 6.99 -4.40 -18.42
C GLY A 225 6.26 -4.79 -19.70
N SER A 226 4.99 -5.17 -19.57
CA SER A 226 4.17 -5.71 -20.66
C SER A 226 2.87 -4.94 -20.86
N PRO A 227 2.44 -4.67 -22.12
CA PRO A 227 1.15 -4.03 -22.43
C PRO A 227 -0.03 -5.01 -22.42
N ALA A 228 0.16 -6.26 -22.00
CA ALA A 228 -0.85 -7.30 -22.17
C ALA A 228 -2.16 -7.01 -21.43
N GLY A 229 -3.27 -7.39 -22.06
CA GLY A 229 -4.60 -7.37 -21.47
C GLY A 229 -5.34 -6.04 -21.58
N ASN A 230 -6.34 -5.85 -20.71
CA ASN A 230 -7.14 -4.63 -20.68
C ASN A 230 -6.34 -3.47 -20.08
N PRO A 231 -6.24 -2.31 -20.75
CA PRO A 231 -5.38 -1.22 -20.33
C PRO A 231 -5.71 -0.59 -18.96
N CYS A 232 -6.91 -0.81 -18.41
CA CYS A 232 -7.27 -0.31 -17.07
C CYS A 232 -7.24 -1.37 -15.99
N TYR A 233 -7.03 -2.66 -16.34
CA TYR A 233 -7.07 -3.76 -15.37
C TYR A 233 -5.76 -4.53 -15.26
N THR A 234 -4.88 -4.40 -16.25
CA THR A 234 -3.60 -5.12 -16.32
C THR A 234 -2.57 -4.32 -17.13
N GLY A 235 -1.53 -4.98 -17.65
CA GLY A 235 -0.51 -4.35 -18.49
C GLY A 235 0.28 -3.26 -17.75
N TYR A 236 0.60 -2.21 -18.46
CA TYR A 236 1.35 -1.07 -17.93
C TYR A 236 0.66 -0.39 -16.74
N HIS A 237 -0.69 -0.42 -16.72
CA HIS A 237 -1.48 0.13 -15.61
C HIS A 237 -1.23 -0.58 -14.28
N GLN A 238 -0.90 -1.87 -14.32
CA GLN A 238 -0.57 -2.69 -13.14
C GLN A 238 0.93 -3.01 -13.03
N PHE A 239 1.76 -2.35 -13.85
CA PHE A 239 3.22 -2.59 -13.91
C PHE A 239 3.57 -4.05 -14.20
N LEU A 240 2.78 -4.71 -15.07
CA LEU A 240 2.89 -6.14 -15.36
C LEU A 240 4.31 -6.53 -15.79
N GLY A 241 4.91 -7.47 -15.04
CA GLY A 241 6.27 -7.99 -15.27
C GLY A 241 7.38 -7.19 -14.62
N ILE A 242 7.07 -6.03 -14.00
CA ILE A 242 8.04 -5.17 -13.28
C ILE A 242 7.56 -4.79 -11.87
N GLU A 243 6.53 -5.45 -11.35
CA GLU A 243 5.88 -5.12 -10.07
C GLU A 243 6.89 -5.11 -8.91
N ALA A 244 7.86 -6.03 -8.92
CA ALA A 244 8.88 -6.12 -7.87
C ALA A 244 9.83 -4.91 -7.91
N ALA A 245 10.23 -4.48 -9.11
CA ALA A 245 11.10 -3.32 -9.29
C ALA A 245 10.39 -2.03 -8.85
N VAL A 246 9.13 -1.84 -9.26
CA VAL A 246 8.32 -0.68 -8.89
C VAL A 246 8.08 -0.65 -7.37
N THR A 247 7.74 -1.80 -6.76
CA THR A 247 7.56 -1.88 -5.30
C THR A 247 8.86 -1.52 -4.56
N LYS A 248 10.00 -2.02 -5.06
CA LYS A 248 11.32 -1.69 -4.48
C LYS A 248 11.61 -0.20 -4.57
N GLU A 249 11.32 0.43 -5.69
CA GLU A 249 11.55 1.86 -5.91
C GLU A 249 10.71 2.72 -4.96
N ILE A 250 9.42 2.37 -4.79
CA ILE A 250 8.54 2.99 -3.79
C ILE A 250 9.14 2.85 -2.37
N ALA A 251 9.53 1.63 -2.00
CA ALA A 251 10.08 1.36 -0.67
C ALA A 251 11.41 2.09 -0.43
N ASP A 252 12.29 2.14 -1.42
CA ASP A 252 13.56 2.85 -1.31
C ASP A 252 13.36 4.36 -1.21
N TRP A 253 12.36 4.92 -1.92
CA TRP A 253 12.01 6.34 -1.78
C TRP A 253 11.51 6.64 -0.36
N ILE A 254 10.61 5.82 0.19
CA ILE A 254 10.10 5.94 1.56
C ILE A 254 11.27 5.92 2.55
N LYS A 255 12.19 4.98 2.44
CA LYS A 255 13.38 4.86 3.31
C LYS A 255 14.29 6.08 3.22
N ARG A 256 14.58 6.55 2.00
CA ARG A 256 15.42 7.77 1.79
C ARG A 256 14.80 9.01 2.39
N TYR A 257 13.47 9.12 2.32
CA TYR A 257 12.78 10.25 2.90
C TYR A 257 12.87 10.26 4.43
N GLN A 258 12.73 9.10 5.08
CA GLN A 258 12.79 8.96 6.54
C GLN A 258 14.19 9.09 7.12
N SER A 259 15.22 8.76 6.37
CA SER A 259 16.63 8.81 6.85
C SER A 259 17.22 10.21 6.87
N ARG A 260 16.51 11.24 6.42
CA ARG A 260 16.99 12.63 6.44
C ARG A 260 16.59 13.30 7.76
N PRO A 261 17.56 13.61 8.67
CA PRO A 261 17.25 14.32 9.89
C PRO A 261 16.73 15.72 9.58
N GLY A 262 15.59 16.08 10.13
CA GLY A 262 15.14 17.50 10.18
C GLY A 262 14.24 17.96 9.02
N GLN A 263 13.52 17.07 8.33
CA GLN A 263 12.47 17.46 7.36
C GLN A 263 11.07 17.17 7.86
#